data_38cbe0f7f6503854fc96595b92358aa3
#
_entry.id   38cbe0f7f6503854fc96595b92358aa3
#
_cell.length_a   1.000
_cell.length_b   1.000
_cell.length_c   1.000
_cell.angle_alpha   90.00
_cell.angle_beta   90.00
_cell.angle_gamma   90.00
#
_symmetry.space_group_name_H-M   'P 1'
#
loop_
_entity.id
_entity.type
_entity.pdbx_description
1 polymer ?
#
loop_
_entity_poly.entity_id
_entity_poly.type
_entity_poly.pdbx_seq_one_letter_code
_entity_poly.pdbx_strand_id
1 'polypeptide(L)'
;MAYGGWLWEFSYAMLQTLAMAFLGRLLASLAAVPLGFLGARNVVPQQVFHFGLRRLFDGLRGVDALIWALMFVNVVGLGPFAGVMAIAVSDTSTLAKLFAEAVENIDRRQVDGVRATGATRLQIIRFGVWPQIVPVMLSHVLYYFESNTRSATILGVVGAGGIGLQLADRIRVNNWDEVGFILIMILLTVTLIDLLSRAIRLRLIHSGQSAPQALAAIR
;
A
#
# COMPACT_ATOMS: atom_id res chain seq x y z
N MET A 1 17.78 -37.14 -3.44
CA MET A 1 17.19 -36.43 -2.28
C MET A 1 17.43 -34.91 -2.30
N ALA A 2 17.64 -34.29 -3.50
CA ALA A 2 17.93 -32.84 -3.59
C ALA A 2 16.70 -31.97 -3.86
N TYR A 3 15.57 -32.53 -4.24
CA TYR A 3 14.38 -31.76 -4.68
C TYR A 3 13.62 -31.07 -3.54
N GLY A 4 13.78 -31.48 -2.30
CA GLY A 4 13.07 -30.86 -1.16
C GLY A 4 13.74 -29.59 -0.61
N GLY A 5 15.03 -29.42 -0.80
CA GLY A 5 15.77 -28.28 -0.23
C GLY A 5 15.52 -26.97 -0.96
N TRP A 6 15.59 -26.99 -2.29
CA TRP A 6 15.39 -25.78 -3.09
C TRP A 6 13.91 -25.32 -3.14
N LEU A 7 12.95 -26.26 -3.07
CA LEU A 7 11.53 -25.91 -2.93
C LEU A 7 11.25 -25.13 -1.64
N TRP A 8 11.85 -25.58 -0.54
CA TRP A 8 11.74 -24.86 0.74
C TRP A 8 12.40 -23.48 0.67
N GLU A 9 13.60 -23.39 0.07
CA GLU A 9 14.32 -22.14 -0.07
C GLU A 9 13.52 -21.11 -0.88
N PHE A 10 12.97 -21.52 -2.03
CA PHE A 10 12.17 -20.62 -2.88
C PHE A 10 10.82 -20.25 -2.25
N SER A 11 10.18 -21.18 -1.56
CA SER A 11 8.95 -20.89 -0.82
C SER A 11 9.18 -19.90 0.31
N TYR A 12 10.28 -20.06 1.04
CA TYR A 12 10.68 -19.11 2.08
C TYR A 12 11.01 -17.73 1.50
N ALA A 13 11.75 -17.68 0.41
CA ALA A 13 12.08 -16.44 -0.29
C ALA A 13 10.83 -15.73 -0.84
N MET A 14 9.84 -16.50 -1.33
CA MET A 14 8.55 -15.95 -1.75
C MET A 14 7.78 -15.37 -0.58
N LEU A 15 7.72 -16.09 0.54
CA LEU A 15 7.08 -15.59 1.77
C LEU A 15 7.75 -14.30 2.26
N GLN A 16 9.08 -14.24 2.18
CA GLN A 16 9.86 -13.05 2.50
C GLN A 16 9.49 -11.87 1.59
N THR A 17 9.31 -12.09 0.29
CA THR A 17 8.85 -11.05 -0.65
C THR A 17 7.46 -10.53 -0.28
N LEU A 18 6.53 -11.44 0.03
CA LEU A 18 5.19 -11.06 0.48
C LEU A 18 5.20 -10.29 1.80
N ALA A 19 6.03 -10.72 2.74
CA ALA A 19 6.22 -10.02 4.00
C ALA A 19 6.78 -8.60 3.80
N MET A 20 7.76 -8.43 2.90
CA MET A 20 8.27 -7.09 2.55
C MET A 20 7.18 -6.19 1.97
N ALA A 21 6.41 -6.69 1.00
CA ALA A 21 5.31 -5.95 0.40
C ALA A 21 4.26 -5.56 1.44
N PHE A 22 3.90 -6.49 2.33
CA PHE A 22 2.91 -6.26 3.37
C PHE A 22 3.41 -5.27 4.45
N LEU A 23 4.59 -5.49 5.01
CA LEU A 23 5.15 -4.64 6.06
C LEU A 23 5.46 -3.24 5.53
N GLY A 24 6.07 -3.12 4.36
CA GLY A 24 6.32 -1.82 3.73
C GLY A 24 5.03 -1.05 3.51
N ARG A 25 3.98 -1.73 3.06
CA ARG A 25 2.66 -1.14 2.85
C ARG A 25 1.98 -0.75 4.16
N LEU A 26 2.08 -1.59 5.19
CA LEU A 26 1.54 -1.30 6.52
C LEU A 26 2.18 -0.04 7.11
N LEU A 27 3.51 0.04 7.07
CA LEU A 27 4.25 1.22 7.54
C LEU A 27 3.88 2.47 6.74
N ALA A 28 3.81 2.37 5.41
CA ALA A 28 3.38 3.47 4.55
C ALA A 28 1.97 3.96 4.91
N SER A 29 1.04 3.03 5.14
CA SER A 29 -0.35 3.36 5.49
C SER A 29 -0.45 4.05 6.84
N LEU A 30 0.27 3.55 7.85
CA LEU A 30 0.31 4.15 9.18
C LEU A 30 0.88 5.58 9.16
N ALA A 31 1.95 5.80 8.39
CA ALA A 31 2.53 7.13 8.21
C ALA A 31 1.63 8.05 7.35
N ALA A 32 0.96 7.50 6.33
CA ALA A 32 0.12 8.26 5.43
C ALA A 32 -1.17 8.78 6.06
N VAL A 33 -1.72 8.10 7.08
CA VAL A 33 -2.95 8.57 7.76
C VAL A 33 -2.76 9.97 8.35
N PRO A 34 -1.82 10.22 9.27
CA PRO A 34 -1.63 11.57 9.81
C PRO A 34 -1.22 12.57 8.74
N LEU A 35 -0.36 12.19 7.79
CA LEU A 35 0.07 13.05 6.69
C LEU A 35 -1.08 13.41 5.73
N GLY A 36 -2.00 12.47 5.49
CA GLY A 36 -3.19 12.69 4.68
C GLY A 36 -4.14 13.71 5.32
N PHE A 37 -4.36 13.62 6.63
CA PHE A 37 -5.15 14.63 7.36
C PHE A 37 -4.48 16.00 7.33
N LEU A 38 -3.16 16.08 7.50
CA LEU A 38 -2.41 17.35 7.39
C LEU A 38 -2.42 17.92 5.96
N GLY A 39 -2.48 17.04 4.95
CA GLY A 39 -2.56 17.41 3.54
C GLY A 39 -3.94 17.82 3.05
N ALA A 40 -4.99 17.61 3.84
CA ALA A 40 -6.36 17.94 3.45
C ALA A 40 -6.69 19.41 3.74
N ARG A 41 -7.21 20.12 2.73
CA ARG A 41 -7.58 21.55 2.85
C ARG A 41 -8.69 21.79 3.87
N ASN A 42 -9.54 20.80 4.09
CA ASN A 42 -10.63 20.88 5.07
C ASN A 42 -10.15 20.89 6.54
N VAL A 43 -8.93 20.38 6.78
CA VAL A 43 -8.33 20.24 8.11
C VAL A 43 -7.34 21.35 8.40
N VAL A 44 -6.46 21.66 7.43
CA VAL A 44 -5.44 22.71 7.54
C VAL A 44 -5.67 23.75 6.45
N PRO A 45 -6.28 24.91 6.77
CA PRO A 45 -6.62 25.92 5.78
C PRO A 45 -5.46 26.79 5.31
N GLN A 46 -4.26 26.65 5.87
CA GLN A 46 -3.08 27.44 5.50
C GLN A 46 -2.59 27.04 4.10
N GLN A 47 -2.81 27.90 3.13
CA GLN A 47 -2.46 27.66 1.72
C GLN A 47 -0.97 27.39 1.48
N VAL A 48 -0.09 28.11 2.16
CA VAL A 48 1.38 27.99 2.00
C VAL A 48 1.84 26.61 2.50
N PHE A 49 1.38 26.19 3.69
CA PHE A 49 1.71 24.88 4.25
C PHE A 49 1.19 23.75 3.37
N HIS A 50 -0.06 23.86 2.94
CA HIS A 50 -0.71 22.89 2.07
C HIS A 50 0.02 22.74 0.72
N PHE A 51 0.40 23.87 0.11
CA PHE A 51 1.16 23.87 -1.14
C PHE A 51 2.52 23.20 -0.95
N GLY A 52 3.26 23.54 0.08
CA GLY A 52 4.57 22.96 0.39
C GLY A 52 4.49 21.46 0.62
N LEU A 53 3.52 21.00 1.43
CA LEU A 53 3.34 19.59 1.73
C LEU A 53 2.95 18.77 0.49
N ARG A 54 2.06 19.29 -0.36
CA ARG A 54 1.70 18.62 -1.62
C ARG A 54 2.88 18.56 -2.60
N ARG A 55 3.70 19.61 -2.69
CA ARG A 55 4.91 19.59 -3.51
C ARG A 55 5.94 18.58 -2.99
N LEU A 56 6.06 18.46 -1.68
CA LEU A 56 6.89 17.42 -1.08
C LEU A 56 6.39 16.00 -1.45
N PHE A 57 5.09 15.76 -1.36
CA PHE A 57 4.51 14.47 -1.77
C PHE A 57 4.72 14.20 -3.27
N ASP A 58 4.53 15.19 -4.12
CA ASP A 58 4.75 15.06 -5.57
C ASP A 58 6.23 14.78 -5.89
N GLY A 59 7.16 15.44 -5.19
CA GLY A 59 8.59 15.19 -5.33
C GLY A 59 9.02 13.79 -4.89
N LEU A 60 8.58 13.35 -3.71
CA LEU A 60 8.87 12.00 -3.20
C LEU A 60 8.26 10.90 -4.09
N ARG A 61 7.06 11.14 -4.63
CA ARG A 61 6.39 10.21 -5.56
C ARG A 61 7.13 10.11 -6.90
N GLY A 62 7.84 11.15 -7.30
CA GLY A 62 8.66 11.16 -8.53
C GLY A 62 9.86 10.22 -8.47
N VAL A 63 10.27 9.80 -7.27
CA VAL A 63 11.36 8.83 -7.07
C VAL A 63 10.80 7.42 -7.00
N ASP A 64 11.21 6.56 -7.93
CA ASP A 64 10.77 5.17 -7.96
C ASP A 64 11.27 4.38 -6.74
N ALA A 65 10.49 3.39 -6.31
CA ALA A 65 10.84 2.50 -5.19
C ALA A 65 12.19 1.79 -5.41
N LEU A 66 12.57 1.53 -6.66
CA LEU A 66 13.85 0.94 -7.01
C LEU A 66 15.03 1.83 -6.59
N ILE A 67 14.92 3.14 -6.79
CA ILE A 67 15.96 4.11 -6.39
C ILE A 67 16.09 4.13 -4.87
N TRP A 68 14.96 4.15 -4.17
CA TRP A 68 14.93 4.03 -2.71
C TRP A 68 15.57 2.73 -2.23
N ALA A 69 15.28 1.60 -2.89
CA ALA A 69 15.88 0.31 -2.55
C ALA A 69 17.40 0.31 -2.70
N LEU A 70 17.90 0.86 -3.81
CA LEU A 70 19.35 0.99 -4.03
C LEU A 70 20.01 1.87 -2.95
N MET A 71 19.38 2.97 -2.55
CA MET A 71 19.88 3.81 -1.46
C MET A 71 19.91 3.04 -0.14
N PHE A 72 18.79 2.38 0.23
CA PHE A 72 18.72 1.66 1.50
C PHE A 72 19.64 0.44 1.54
N VAL A 73 19.78 -0.29 0.44
CA VAL A 73 20.74 -1.40 0.35
C VAL A 73 22.17 -0.93 0.62
N ASN A 74 22.54 0.26 0.14
CA ASN A 74 23.87 0.84 0.41
C ASN A 74 24.06 1.32 1.85
N VAL A 75 22.99 1.77 2.53
CA VAL A 75 23.05 2.33 3.87
C VAL A 75 22.91 1.24 4.95
N VAL A 76 21.95 0.34 4.76
CA VAL A 76 21.56 -0.67 5.77
C VAL A 76 22.16 -2.04 5.45
N GLY A 77 22.57 -2.25 4.21
CA GLY A 77 23.05 -3.54 3.70
C GLY A 77 21.99 -4.32 2.91
N LEU A 78 22.43 -5.41 2.30
CA LEU A 78 21.58 -6.34 1.56
C LEU A 78 20.57 -7.00 2.50
N GLY A 79 19.32 -7.05 2.12
CA GLY A 79 18.30 -7.78 2.87
C GLY A 79 16.90 -7.19 2.82
N PRO A 80 15.92 -7.93 3.37
CA PRO A 80 14.49 -7.57 3.31
C PRO A 80 14.15 -6.24 3.97
N PHE A 81 14.92 -5.83 4.96
CA PHE A 81 14.69 -4.56 5.65
C PHE A 81 14.84 -3.36 4.72
N ALA A 82 15.85 -3.38 3.84
CA ALA A 82 16.03 -2.34 2.81
C ALA A 82 14.82 -2.27 1.87
N GLY A 83 14.27 -3.42 1.47
CA GLY A 83 13.05 -3.49 0.65
C GLY A 83 11.81 -2.93 1.36
N VAL A 84 11.61 -3.28 2.63
CA VAL A 84 10.51 -2.74 3.46
C VAL A 84 10.59 -1.22 3.54
N MET A 85 11.78 -0.67 3.83
CA MET A 85 11.99 0.78 3.92
C MET A 85 11.76 1.48 2.59
N ALA A 86 12.24 0.91 1.48
CA ALA A 86 12.04 1.45 0.15
C ALA A 86 10.55 1.57 -0.23
N ILE A 87 9.78 0.50 0.00
CA ILE A 87 8.34 0.49 -0.22
C ILE A 87 7.65 1.49 0.72
N ALA A 88 8.02 1.49 2.01
CA ALA A 88 7.41 2.38 2.98
C ALA A 88 7.57 3.86 2.59
N VAL A 89 8.76 4.29 2.23
CA VAL A 89 9.03 5.69 1.85
C VAL A 89 8.32 6.05 0.53
N SER A 90 8.46 5.21 -0.49
CA SER A 90 7.84 5.44 -1.80
C SER A 90 6.31 5.56 -1.71
N ASP A 91 5.68 4.64 -0.98
CA ASP A 91 4.23 4.56 -0.90
C ASP A 91 3.61 5.57 0.06
N THR A 92 4.33 6.01 1.09
CA THR A 92 3.82 6.99 2.06
C THR A 92 3.35 8.26 1.37
N SER A 93 4.13 8.80 0.45
CA SER A 93 3.79 10.02 -0.27
C SER A 93 2.54 9.85 -1.15
N THR A 94 2.45 8.73 -1.85
CA THR A 94 1.31 8.40 -2.72
C THR A 94 0.04 8.22 -1.90
N LEU A 95 0.11 7.45 -0.81
CA LEU A 95 -1.03 7.22 0.08
C LEU A 95 -1.46 8.47 0.82
N ALA A 96 -0.51 9.28 1.31
CA ALA A 96 -0.83 10.52 1.98
C ALA A 96 -1.62 11.47 1.07
N LYS A 97 -1.23 11.57 -0.21
CA LYS A 97 -1.99 12.34 -1.19
C LYS A 97 -3.39 11.78 -1.44
N LEU A 98 -3.51 10.48 -1.65
CA LEU A 98 -4.81 9.82 -1.86
C LEU A 98 -5.71 9.92 -0.62
N PHE A 99 -5.15 9.83 0.56
CA PHE A 99 -5.90 9.98 1.81
C PHE A 99 -6.35 11.43 2.03
N ALA A 100 -5.50 12.41 1.69
CA ALA A 100 -5.89 13.83 1.70
C ALA A 100 -7.06 14.10 0.75
N GLU A 101 -7.01 13.55 -0.45
CA GLU A 101 -8.11 13.65 -1.44
C GLU A 101 -9.39 12.95 -0.94
N ALA A 102 -9.28 11.79 -0.28
CA ALA A 102 -10.41 11.11 0.32
C ALA A 102 -11.07 11.95 1.42
N VAL A 103 -10.26 12.60 2.27
CA VAL A 103 -10.76 13.52 3.32
C VAL A 103 -11.41 14.77 2.72
N GLU A 104 -10.89 15.30 1.63
CA GLU A 104 -11.47 16.47 0.94
C GLU A 104 -12.81 16.16 0.27
N ASN A 105 -13.00 14.93 -0.23
CA ASN A 105 -14.17 14.51 -1.00
C ASN A 105 -15.30 13.86 -0.18
N ILE A 106 -15.31 14.02 1.15
CA ILE A 106 -16.37 13.50 2.01
C ILE A 106 -17.71 14.22 1.76
N ASP A 107 -18.82 13.51 1.98
CA ASP A 107 -20.15 14.09 1.97
C ASP A 107 -20.36 14.96 3.23
N ARG A 108 -20.37 16.28 3.01
CA ARG A 108 -20.55 17.26 4.10
C ARG A 108 -21.90 17.15 4.79
N ARG A 109 -22.94 16.65 4.13
CA ARG A 109 -24.27 16.48 4.72
C ARG A 109 -24.23 15.54 5.92
N GLN A 110 -23.50 14.46 5.83
CA GLN A 110 -23.32 13.52 6.94
C GLN A 110 -22.55 14.17 8.11
N VAL A 111 -21.52 14.95 7.81
CA VAL A 111 -20.74 15.70 8.80
C VAL A 111 -21.60 16.75 9.49
N ASP A 112 -22.40 17.49 8.73
CA ASP A 112 -23.30 18.52 9.25
C ASP A 112 -24.45 17.91 10.07
N GLY A 113 -24.94 16.73 9.69
CA GLY A 113 -25.91 15.97 10.49
C GLY A 113 -25.38 15.61 11.88
N VAL A 114 -24.14 15.11 11.96
CA VAL A 114 -23.48 14.83 13.26
C VAL A 114 -23.23 16.12 14.02
N ARG A 115 -22.84 17.20 13.35
CA ARG A 115 -22.63 18.51 13.99
C ARG A 115 -23.91 19.08 14.60
N ALA A 116 -25.05 18.89 13.93
CA ALA A 116 -26.36 19.37 14.41
C ALA A 116 -26.81 18.73 15.73
N THR A 117 -26.26 17.56 16.09
CA THR A 117 -26.52 16.92 17.39
C THR A 117 -25.73 17.54 18.55
N GLY A 118 -24.94 18.60 18.31
CA GLY A 118 -24.09 19.22 19.33
C GLY A 118 -22.78 18.46 19.59
N ALA A 119 -22.37 17.59 18.65
CA ALA A 119 -21.16 16.77 18.76
C ALA A 119 -19.88 17.62 18.81
N THR A 120 -18.92 17.19 19.63
CA THR A 120 -17.57 17.77 19.70
C THR A 120 -16.78 17.49 18.41
N ARG A 121 -15.69 18.24 18.17
CA ARG A 121 -14.83 18.05 16.97
C ARG A 121 -14.35 16.61 16.80
N LEU A 122 -13.95 15.94 17.89
CA LEU A 122 -13.52 14.54 17.85
C LEU A 122 -14.66 13.59 17.49
N GLN A 123 -15.86 13.84 18.00
CA GLN A 123 -17.06 13.06 17.67
C GLN A 123 -17.46 13.25 16.20
N ILE A 124 -17.35 14.48 15.66
CA ILE A 124 -17.60 14.77 14.24
C ILE A 124 -16.61 13.98 13.37
N ILE A 125 -15.32 13.96 13.70
CA ILE A 125 -14.33 13.18 12.98
C ILE A 125 -14.65 11.69 13.07
N ARG A 126 -14.94 11.18 14.26
CA ARG A 126 -15.19 9.75 14.47
C ARG A 126 -16.46 9.23 13.80
N PHE A 127 -17.54 10.00 13.83
CA PHE A 127 -18.86 9.55 13.36
C PHE A 127 -19.26 10.12 12.01
N GLY A 128 -18.76 11.30 11.63
CA GLY A 128 -19.09 11.96 10.37
C GLY A 128 -18.04 11.77 9.28
N VAL A 129 -16.75 11.78 9.63
CA VAL A 129 -15.65 11.74 8.65
C VAL A 129 -15.08 10.32 8.49
N TRP A 130 -14.66 9.70 9.60
CA TRP A 130 -13.95 8.43 9.62
C TRP A 130 -14.69 7.29 8.92
N PRO A 131 -16.01 7.07 9.11
CA PRO A 131 -16.73 6.01 8.42
C PRO A 131 -16.76 6.14 6.90
N GLN A 132 -16.67 7.38 6.39
CA GLN A 132 -16.65 7.63 4.94
C GLN A 132 -15.28 7.35 4.31
N ILE A 133 -14.19 7.68 5.01
CA ILE A 133 -12.84 7.58 4.46
C ILE A 133 -12.22 6.20 4.61
N VAL A 134 -12.56 5.44 5.66
CA VAL A 134 -11.97 4.11 5.94
C VAL A 134 -12.15 3.13 4.78
N PRO A 135 -13.32 2.93 4.18
CA PRO A 135 -13.48 2.02 3.04
C PRO A 135 -12.62 2.42 1.84
N VAL A 136 -12.52 3.73 1.58
CA VAL A 136 -11.71 4.28 0.48
C VAL A 136 -10.22 4.06 0.75
N MET A 137 -9.76 4.36 1.97
CA MET A 137 -8.37 4.12 2.38
C MET A 137 -8.01 2.63 2.28
N LEU A 138 -8.86 1.73 2.79
CA LEU A 138 -8.63 0.30 2.70
C LEU A 138 -8.57 -0.21 1.25
N SER A 139 -9.44 0.33 0.37
CA SER A 139 -9.40 0.00 -1.05
C SER A 139 -8.08 0.43 -1.70
N HIS A 140 -7.55 1.60 -1.37
CA HIS A 140 -6.24 2.06 -1.84
C HIS A 140 -5.10 1.19 -1.28
N VAL A 141 -5.14 0.85 0.01
CA VAL A 141 -4.14 -0.02 0.63
C VAL A 141 -4.09 -1.38 -0.06
N LEU A 142 -5.24 -1.99 -0.32
CA LEU A 142 -5.32 -3.28 -1.02
C LEU A 142 -4.85 -3.20 -2.47
N TYR A 143 -5.26 -2.17 -3.20
CA TYR A 143 -4.83 -1.98 -4.60
C TYR A 143 -3.32 -1.85 -4.72
N TYR A 144 -2.72 -1.04 -3.87
CA TYR A 144 -1.26 -0.86 -3.90
C TYR A 144 -0.50 -2.06 -3.30
N PHE A 145 -1.10 -2.83 -2.40
CA PHE A 145 -0.49 -4.08 -1.94
C PHE A 145 -0.30 -5.08 -3.09
N GLU A 146 -1.30 -5.20 -3.94
CA GLU A 146 -1.21 -5.99 -5.18
C GLU A 146 -0.04 -5.51 -6.05
N SER A 147 0.05 -4.20 -6.30
CA SER A 147 1.15 -3.60 -7.07
C SER A 147 2.51 -3.82 -6.40
N ASN A 148 2.58 -3.68 -5.08
CA ASN A 148 3.82 -3.83 -4.32
C ASN A 148 4.37 -5.25 -4.29
N THR A 149 3.53 -6.27 -4.43
CA THR A 149 4.00 -7.66 -4.54
C THR A 149 4.87 -7.85 -5.79
N ARG A 150 4.48 -7.24 -6.90
CA ARG A 150 5.30 -7.22 -8.13
C ARG A 150 6.57 -6.39 -7.95
N SER A 151 6.45 -5.20 -7.40
CA SER A 151 7.59 -4.31 -7.14
C SER A 151 8.59 -4.94 -6.16
N ALA A 152 8.14 -5.60 -5.12
CA ALA A 152 9.01 -6.29 -4.15
C ALA A 152 9.85 -7.39 -4.81
N THR A 153 9.33 -8.08 -5.83
CA THR A 153 10.12 -9.04 -6.61
C THR A 153 11.26 -8.34 -7.36
N ILE A 154 10.98 -7.19 -7.98
CA ILE A 154 12.00 -6.39 -8.69
C ILE A 154 13.04 -5.83 -7.72
N LEU A 155 12.60 -5.32 -6.56
CA LEU A 155 13.49 -4.82 -5.51
C LEU A 155 14.46 -5.91 -5.01
N GLY A 156 14.03 -7.17 -5.00
CA GLY A 156 14.86 -8.30 -4.65
C GLY A 156 16.05 -8.46 -5.59
N VAL A 157 15.89 -8.22 -6.89
CA VAL A 157 16.96 -8.31 -7.90
C VAL A 157 18.12 -7.36 -7.61
N VAL A 158 17.84 -6.20 -7.00
CA VAL A 158 18.85 -5.20 -6.62
C VAL A 158 19.40 -5.38 -5.20
N GLY A 159 19.08 -6.50 -4.54
CA GLY A 159 19.64 -6.85 -3.24
C GLY A 159 18.72 -6.66 -2.05
N ALA A 160 17.46 -6.29 -2.24
CA ALA A 160 16.50 -6.18 -1.16
C ALA A 160 15.98 -7.53 -0.62
N GLY A 161 16.58 -8.66 -1.03
CA GLY A 161 16.20 -9.99 -0.56
C GLY A 161 14.98 -10.59 -1.26
N GLY A 162 14.46 -11.68 -0.68
CA GLY A 162 13.28 -12.38 -1.20
C GLY A 162 13.53 -13.16 -2.49
N ILE A 163 12.41 -13.49 -3.19
CA ILE A 163 12.47 -14.34 -4.39
C ILE A 163 13.20 -13.67 -5.55
N GLY A 164 13.20 -12.33 -5.61
CA GLY A 164 13.92 -11.59 -6.65
C GLY A 164 15.43 -11.75 -6.56
N LEU A 165 15.98 -11.85 -5.35
CA LEU A 165 17.40 -12.12 -5.14
C LEU A 165 17.76 -13.54 -5.61
N GLN A 166 16.93 -14.54 -5.26
CA GLN A 166 17.10 -15.92 -5.73
C GLN A 166 17.05 -15.99 -7.24
N LEU A 167 16.10 -15.29 -7.88
CA LEU A 167 16.01 -15.20 -9.33
C LEU A 167 17.29 -14.65 -9.95
N ALA A 168 17.81 -13.54 -9.42
CA ALA A 168 19.04 -12.91 -9.93
C ALA A 168 20.25 -13.84 -9.79
N ASP A 169 20.39 -14.55 -8.68
CA ASP A 169 21.48 -15.47 -8.43
C ASP A 169 21.42 -16.69 -9.38
N ARG A 170 20.23 -17.25 -9.64
CA ARG A 170 20.07 -18.37 -10.58
C ARG A 170 20.35 -17.97 -12.04
N ILE A 171 19.98 -16.75 -12.43
CA ILE A 171 20.34 -16.20 -13.73
C ILE A 171 21.87 -16.06 -13.87
N ARG A 172 22.55 -15.55 -12.83
CA ARG A 172 24.02 -15.37 -12.85
C ARG A 172 24.79 -16.69 -13.02
N VAL A 173 24.28 -17.77 -12.44
CA VAL A 173 24.89 -19.10 -12.57
C VAL A 173 24.35 -19.91 -13.75
N ASN A 174 23.53 -19.30 -14.62
CA ASN A 174 22.97 -19.92 -15.82
C ASN A 174 22.08 -21.17 -15.56
N ASN A 175 21.43 -21.23 -14.40
CA ASN A 175 20.55 -22.35 -14.05
C ASN A 175 19.10 -22.06 -14.50
N TRP A 176 18.84 -22.28 -15.80
CA TRP A 176 17.58 -21.92 -16.43
C TRP A 176 16.39 -22.75 -15.98
N ASP A 177 16.60 -23.97 -15.50
CA ASP A 177 15.52 -24.83 -14.99
C ASP A 177 14.92 -24.24 -13.70
N GLU A 178 15.77 -23.81 -12.76
CA GLU A 178 15.32 -23.16 -11.53
C GLU A 178 14.76 -21.76 -11.80
N VAL A 179 15.33 -21.01 -12.75
CA VAL A 179 14.78 -19.71 -13.19
C VAL A 179 13.35 -19.87 -13.69
N GLY A 180 13.10 -20.87 -14.56
CA GLY A 180 11.76 -21.16 -15.07
C GLY A 180 10.76 -21.49 -13.95
N PHE A 181 11.18 -22.29 -12.98
CA PHE A 181 10.35 -22.62 -11.82
C PHE A 181 10.04 -21.39 -10.96
N ILE A 182 11.03 -20.55 -10.66
CA ILE A 182 10.85 -19.32 -9.89
C ILE A 182 9.88 -18.36 -10.60
N LEU A 183 10.00 -18.21 -11.92
CA LEU A 183 9.09 -17.37 -12.71
C LEU A 183 7.64 -17.85 -12.64
N ILE A 184 7.40 -19.16 -12.77
CA ILE A 184 6.07 -19.75 -12.64
C ILE A 184 5.52 -19.51 -11.23
N MET A 185 6.35 -19.70 -10.20
CA MET A 185 5.95 -19.48 -8.81
C MET A 185 5.58 -18.02 -8.53
N ILE A 186 6.34 -17.06 -9.07
CA ILE A 186 6.03 -15.63 -8.98
C ILE A 186 4.68 -15.35 -9.65
N LEU A 187 4.49 -15.85 -10.87
CA LEU A 187 3.28 -15.62 -11.66
C LEU A 187 2.03 -16.18 -10.97
N LEU A 188 2.10 -17.38 -10.44
CA LEU A 188 1.02 -17.98 -9.68
C LEU A 188 0.70 -17.20 -8.41
N THR A 189 1.73 -16.79 -7.67
CA THR A 189 1.56 -16.04 -6.40
C THR A 189 0.96 -14.66 -6.66
N VAL A 190 1.45 -13.93 -7.67
CA VAL A 190 0.89 -12.62 -8.03
C VAL A 190 -0.55 -12.74 -8.47
N THR A 191 -0.88 -13.73 -9.32
CA THR A 191 -2.25 -13.97 -9.78
C THR A 191 -3.18 -14.30 -8.61
N LEU A 192 -2.75 -15.12 -7.66
CA LEU A 192 -3.52 -15.46 -6.47
C LEU A 192 -3.81 -14.23 -5.60
N ILE A 193 -2.80 -13.39 -5.40
CA ILE A 193 -2.95 -12.14 -4.63
C ILE A 193 -3.88 -11.17 -5.35
N ASP A 194 -3.77 -11.02 -6.67
CA ASP A 194 -4.67 -10.22 -7.49
C ASP A 194 -6.13 -10.66 -7.30
N LEU A 195 -6.42 -11.94 -7.40
CA LEU A 195 -7.75 -12.49 -7.24
C LEU A 195 -8.29 -12.26 -5.82
N LEU A 196 -7.47 -12.51 -4.80
CA LEU A 196 -7.84 -12.33 -3.41
C LEU A 196 -8.09 -10.85 -3.07
N SER A 197 -7.20 -9.97 -3.49
CA SER A 197 -7.30 -8.53 -3.29
C SER A 197 -8.55 -7.95 -3.97
N ARG A 198 -8.84 -8.40 -5.19
CA ARG A 198 -10.05 -8.02 -5.92
C ARG A 198 -11.33 -8.48 -5.23
N ALA A 199 -11.36 -9.71 -4.73
CA ALA A 199 -12.51 -10.26 -4.01
C ALA A 199 -12.79 -9.49 -2.71
N ILE A 200 -11.76 -9.15 -1.95
CA ILE A 200 -11.89 -8.36 -0.72
C ILE A 200 -12.37 -6.94 -1.03
N ARG A 201 -11.80 -6.30 -2.04
CA ARG A 201 -12.16 -4.92 -2.45
C ARG A 201 -13.62 -4.83 -2.89
N LEU A 202 -14.11 -5.79 -3.66
CA LEU A 202 -15.52 -5.84 -4.06
C LEU A 202 -16.46 -5.93 -2.86
N ARG A 203 -16.11 -6.73 -1.84
CA ARG A 203 -16.90 -6.81 -0.60
C ARG A 203 -16.92 -5.49 0.17
N LEU A 204 -15.79 -4.80 0.25
CA LEU A 204 -15.69 -3.49 0.92
C LEU A 204 -16.54 -2.41 0.23
N ILE A 205 -16.57 -2.39 -1.09
CA ILE A 205 -17.35 -1.42 -1.85
C ILE A 205 -18.86 -1.69 -1.70
N HIS A 206 -19.30 -2.95 -1.76
CA HIS A 206 -20.71 -3.31 -1.61
C HIS A 206 -21.25 -3.02 -0.20
N SER A 207 -20.44 -3.20 0.84
CA SER A 207 -20.85 -2.86 2.21
C SER A 207 -21.03 -1.36 2.44
N GLY A 208 -20.34 -0.51 1.66
CA GLY A 208 -20.49 0.95 1.71
C GLY A 208 -21.69 1.50 0.92
N GLN A 209 -22.20 0.78 -0.06
CA GLN A 209 -23.31 1.24 -0.91
C GLN A 209 -24.70 0.79 -0.41
N SER A 210 -24.78 -0.15 0.50
CA SER A 210 -26.07 -0.67 1.00
C SER A 210 -26.84 0.28 1.92
N ALA A 211 -26.19 1.31 2.47
CA ALA A 211 -26.84 2.26 3.38
C ALA A 211 -27.74 3.31 2.68
N PRO A 212 -27.41 3.87 1.51
CA PRO A 212 -28.28 4.87 0.85
C PRO A 212 -29.52 4.27 0.19
N GLN A 213 -29.46 3.02 -0.29
CA GLN A 213 -30.58 2.39 -0.99
C GLN A 213 -31.69 1.90 -0.05
N ALA A 214 -31.34 1.49 1.17
CA ALA A 214 -32.32 1.09 2.17
C ALA A 214 -33.17 2.27 2.65
N LEU A 215 -32.62 3.49 2.69
CA LEU A 215 -33.35 4.71 3.04
C LEU A 215 -34.24 5.24 1.91
N ALA A 216 -33.92 4.95 0.65
CA ALA A 216 -34.73 5.32 -0.50
C ALA A 216 -35.98 4.43 -0.67
N ALA A 217 -35.94 3.20 -0.12
CA ALA A 217 -37.06 2.25 -0.18
C ALA A 217 -38.14 2.49 0.91
N ILE A 218 -37.91 3.43 1.85
CA ILE A 218 -38.82 3.75 2.96
C ILE A 218 -39.59 5.07 2.66
N ARG A 219 -39.33 5.71 1.51
CA ARG A 219 -40.11 6.84 0.98
C ARG A 219 -41.03 6.36 -0.14
#